data_4ab05946f22503913f5a83e83a1b874e
#
_entry.id   4ab05946f22503913f5a83e83a1b874e
#
_cell.length_a   1.000
_cell.length_b   1.000
_cell.length_c   1.000
_cell.angle_alpha   90.00
_cell.angle_beta   90.00
_cell.angle_gamma   90.00
#
_symmetry.space_group_name_H-M   'P 1'
#
loop_
_entity.id
_entity.type
_entity.pdbx_description
1 polymer ?
#
loop_
_entity_poly.entity_id
_entity_poly.type
_entity_poly.pdbx_seq_one_letter_code
_entity_poly.pdbx_strand_id
1 'polypeptide(L)'
;MLNKKQVITVLLAFMLGLIFNDAYSELSSVERPLSLFQDGVEKDSPGDWIKEDQIKVYNDRIIIDLKDAEWASFMDTNSMDPVLDETANAIQIIPKSADDIHVGDIISYKSDYADGTIIHRIIKISSDEDGWYCIVKGDNNQSPDPGKIRFKQIKRVLVAIIY
;
A
#
# COMPACT_ATOMS: atom_id res chain seq x y z
N MET A 1 -46.97 35.84 -2.38
CA MET A 1 -46.82 34.41 -2.79
C MET A 1 -45.75 34.28 -3.84
N LEU A 2 -44.77 33.42 -3.63
CA LEU A 2 -43.76 33.12 -4.64
C LEU A 2 -44.39 32.45 -5.86
N ASN A 3 -43.98 32.86 -7.08
CA ASN A 3 -44.49 32.21 -8.26
C ASN A 3 -43.79 30.83 -8.46
N LYS A 4 -44.36 29.98 -9.32
CA LYS A 4 -43.89 28.62 -9.55
C LYS A 4 -42.40 28.52 -9.93
N LYS A 5 -41.90 29.48 -10.73
CA LYS A 5 -40.47 29.56 -11.11
C LYS A 5 -39.57 29.89 -9.92
N GLN A 6 -39.97 30.82 -9.06
CA GLN A 6 -39.22 31.20 -7.86
C GLN A 6 -39.16 30.04 -6.86
N VAL A 7 -40.23 29.28 -6.70
CA VAL A 7 -40.22 28.07 -5.83
C VAL A 7 -39.26 27.02 -6.37
N ILE A 8 -39.24 26.76 -7.70
CA ILE A 8 -38.32 25.81 -8.31
C ILE A 8 -36.87 26.26 -8.15
N THR A 9 -36.58 27.56 -8.31
CA THR A 9 -35.22 28.09 -8.14
C THR A 9 -34.71 27.93 -6.71
N VAL A 10 -35.59 28.20 -5.73
CA VAL A 10 -35.21 28.02 -4.29
C VAL A 10 -34.99 26.54 -3.97
N LEU A 11 -35.82 25.63 -4.49
CA LEU A 11 -35.61 24.19 -4.29
C LEU A 11 -34.32 23.69 -4.93
N LEU A 12 -34.00 24.14 -6.14
CA LEU A 12 -32.74 23.79 -6.82
C LEU A 12 -31.52 24.31 -6.05
N ALA A 13 -31.56 25.54 -5.54
CA ALA A 13 -30.47 26.12 -4.73
C ALA A 13 -30.30 25.36 -3.41
N PHE A 14 -31.38 24.95 -2.77
CA PHE A 14 -31.34 24.14 -1.56
C PHE A 14 -30.76 22.74 -1.81
N MET A 15 -31.18 22.06 -2.86
CA MET A 15 -30.64 20.75 -3.26
C MET A 15 -29.14 20.83 -3.61
N LEU A 16 -28.73 21.88 -4.35
CA LEU A 16 -27.31 22.14 -4.61
C LEU A 16 -26.52 22.36 -3.32
N GLY A 17 -27.08 23.12 -2.36
CA GLY A 17 -26.46 23.34 -1.04
C GLY A 17 -26.28 22.05 -0.25
N LEU A 18 -27.25 21.13 -0.27
CA LEU A 18 -27.13 19.83 0.37
C LEU A 18 -26.04 18.96 -0.28
N ILE A 19 -26.00 18.90 -1.62
CA ILE A 19 -24.96 18.14 -2.35
C ILE A 19 -23.55 18.71 -2.06
N PHE A 20 -23.42 20.04 -2.03
CA PHE A 20 -22.15 20.67 -1.67
C PHE A 20 -21.75 20.44 -0.22
N ASN A 21 -22.70 20.40 0.71
CA ASN A 21 -22.43 20.13 2.12
C ASN A 21 -21.98 18.69 2.35
N ASP A 22 -22.60 17.70 1.68
CA ASP A 22 -22.18 16.31 1.77
C ASP A 22 -20.79 16.10 1.14
N ALA A 23 -20.53 16.67 -0.03
CA ALA A 23 -19.22 16.62 -0.68
C ALA A 23 -18.13 17.33 0.17
N TYR A 24 -18.47 18.43 0.86
CA TYR A 24 -17.54 19.14 1.73
C TYR A 24 -17.27 18.38 3.03
N SER A 25 -18.25 17.66 3.58
CA SER A 25 -18.08 16.85 4.78
C SER A 25 -17.21 15.61 4.51
N GLU A 26 -17.31 14.98 3.36
CA GLU A 26 -16.41 13.90 2.95
C GLU A 26 -14.97 14.39 2.72
N LEU A 27 -14.79 15.59 2.11
CA LEU A 27 -13.46 16.17 1.88
C LEU A 27 -12.77 16.64 3.16
N SER A 28 -13.53 16.99 4.20
CA SER A 28 -13.00 17.55 5.46
C SER A 28 -12.68 16.50 6.52
N SER A 29 -13.05 15.23 6.29
CA SER A 29 -12.90 14.18 7.31
C SER A 29 -11.50 13.56 7.42
N VAL A 30 -10.61 13.83 6.47
CA VAL A 30 -9.23 13.32 6.48
C VAL A 30 -8.26 14.48 6.36
N GLU A 31 -7.60 14.85 7.46
CA GLU A 31 -6.47 15.77 7.41
C GLU A 31 -5.32 15.11 6.64
N ARG A 32 -4.94 15.71 5.51
CA ARG A 32 -3.76 15.30 4.76
C ARG A 32 -2.61 16.22 5.14
N PRO A 33 -1.59 15.73 5.86
CA PRO A 33 -0.47 16.56 6.24
C PRO A 33 0.26 17.10 5.00
N LEU A 34 0.60 18.38 5.04
CA LEU A 34 1.39 19.04 3.98
C LEU A 34 2.85 19.04 4.39
N SER A 35 3.75 18.82 3.44
CA SER A 35 5.18 19.09 3.64
C SER A 35 5.45 20.58 3.54
N LEU A 36 6.24 21.12 4.49
CA LEU A 36 6.69 22.51 4.45
C LEU A 36 7.76 22.76 3.37
N PHE A 37 8.47 21.70 2.97
CA PHE A 37 9.50 21.73 1.94
C PHE A 37 9.19 20.66 0.90
N GLN A 38 9.22 21.04 -0.37
CA GLN A 38 8.96 20.14 -1.52
C GLN A 38 10.26 19.83 -2.29
N ASP A 39 11.33 19.54 -1.56
CA ASP A 39 12.65 19.19 -2.10
C ASP A 39 12.93 17.67 -2.08
N GLY A 40 11.94 16.87 -1.70
CA GLY A 40 12.01 15.42 -1.76
C GLY A 40 12.06 14.90 -3.19
N VAL A 41 12.91 13.89 -3.42
CA VAL A 41 12.93 13.15 -4.69
C VAL A 41 11.86 12.06 -4.66
N GLU A 42 11.03 12.01 -5.70
CA GLU A 42 10.02 10.96 -5.86
C GLU A 42 10.66 9.58 -5.83
N LYS A 43 10.08 8.67 -5.07
CA LYS A 43 10.49 7.26 -4.99
C LYS A 43 9.29 6.36 -5.22
N ASP A 44 9.55 5.20 -5.80
CA ASP A 44 8.52 4.19 -5.98
C ASP A 44 7.94 3.76 -4.62
N SER A 45 6.63 3.81 -4.53
CA SER A 45 5.85 3.39 -3.35
C SER A 45 5.20 2.03 -3.62
N PRO A 46 4.88 1.25 -2.58
CA PRO A 46 4.06 0.05 -2.72
C PRO A 46 2.73 0.33 -3.40
N GLY A 47 2.18 -0.68 -4.07
CA GLY A 47 0.84 -0.62 -4.63
C GLY A 47 -0.23 -0.42 -3.55
N ASP A 48 -1.39 0.07 -3.96
CA ASP A 48 -2.55 0.25 -3.08
C ASP A 48 -3.29 -1.09 -2.87
N TRP A 49 -2.75 -1.90 -1.96
CA TRP A 49 -3.23 -3.25 -1.64
C TRP A 49 -4.46 -3.26 -0.73
N ILE A 50 -4.62 -2.23 0.10
CA ILE A 50 -5.73 -2.10 1.06
C ILE A 50 -6.52 -0.85 0.70
N LYS A 51 -7.76 -1.02 0.27
CA LYS A 51 -8.65 0.09 -0.07
C LYS A 51 -9.23 0.73 1.20
N GLU A 52 -9.58 2.01 1.12
CA GLU A 52 -10.11 2.77 2.25
C GLU A 52 -11.36 2.11 2.86
N ASP A 53 -12.24 1.53 2.06
CA ASP A 53 -13.47 0.86 2.48
C ASP A 53 -13.22 -0.45 3.27
N GLN A 54 -12.02 -1.02 3.15
CA GLN A 54 -11.59 -2.19 3.92
C GLN A 54 -11.10 -1.83 5.33
N ILE A 55 -10.85 -0.54 5.63
CA ILE A 55 -10.34 -0.08 6.92
C ILE A 55 -11.47 0.52 7.73
N LYS A 56 -11.74 -0.06 8.91
CA LYS A 56 -12.78 0.41 9.84
C LYS A 56 -12.14 0.72 11.18
N VAL A 57 -12.22 1.98 11.58
CA VAL A 57 -11.68 2.47 12.86
C VAL A 57 -12.83 2.67 13.84
N TYR A 58 -12.75 2.01 14.99
CA TYR A 58 -13.68 2.13 16.12
C TYR A 58 -12.95 2.70 17.34
N ASN A 59 -13.67 3.08 18.37
CA ASN A 59 -13.07 3.62 19.58
C ASN A 59 -12.19 2.62 20.35
N ASP A 60 -12.43 1.32 20.19
CA ASP A 60 -11.81 0.22 20.92
C ASP A 60 -10.96 -0.72 20.04
N ARG A 61 -11.03 -0.59 18.70
CA ARG A 61 -10.35 -1.48 17.77
C ARG A 61 -10.25 -0.92 16.37
N ILE A 62 -9.34 -1.49 15.58
CA ILE A 62 -9.26 -1.30 14.12
C ILE A 62 -9.51 -2.66 13.47
N ILE A 63 -10.32 -2.68 12.42
CA ILE A 63 -10.56 -3.84 11.57
C ILE A 63 -10.08 -3.51 10.17
N ILE A 64 -9.23 -4.38 9.63
CA ILE A 64 -8.80 -4.35 8.23
C ILE A 64 -9.35 -5.63 7.59
N ASP A 65 -10.29 -5.49 6.65
CA ASP A 65 -10.96 -6.64 5.99
C ASP A 65 -10.06 -7.16 4.86
N LEU A 66 -9.24 -8.14 5.16
CA LEU A 66 -8.30 -8.77 4.24
C LEU A 66 -8.53 -10.28 4.17
N LYS A 67 -8.48 -10.83 2.95
CA LYS A 67 -8.50 -12.28 2.72
C LYS A 67 -7.08 -12.82 2.73
N ASP A 68 -6.93 -14.03 3.28
CA ASP A 68 -5.66 -14.77 3.31
C ASP A 68 -4.51 -13.99 3.94
N ALA A 69 -4.85 -13.10 4.90
CA ALA A 69 -3.88 -12.33 5.64
C ALA A 69 -3.10 -13.20 6.63
N GLU A 70 -1.81 -12.95 6.74
CA GLU A 70 -0.93 -13.59 7.70
C GLU A 70 -0.13 -12.54 8.44
N TRP A 71 0.01 -12.73 9.75
CA TRP A 71 0.93 -11.96 10.57
C TRP A 71 2.34 -12.48 10.41
N ALA A 72 3.32 -11.59 10.31
CA ALA A 72 4.73 -11.91 10.26
C ALA A 72 5.54 -11.04 11.24
N SER A 73 6.55 -11.66 11.84
CA SER A 73 7.64 -11.00 12.56
C SER A 73 8.96 -11.28 11.85
N PHE A 74 9.99 -10.52 12.19
CA PHE A 74 11.24 -10.52 11.46
C PHE A 74 12.42 -10.90 12.36
N MET A 75 13.51 -11.30 11.74
CA MET A 75 14.81 -11.50 12.40
C MET A 75 15.61 -10.21 12.28
N ASP A 76 16.42 -9.91 13.29
CA ASP A 76 17.39 -8.83 13.27
C ASP A 76 18.48 -9.12 12.24
N THR A 77 18.30 -8.59 11.04
CA THR A 77 19.24 -8.71 9.93
C THR A 77 19.73 -7.35 9.43
N ASN A 78 19.16 -6.28 9.91
CA ASN A 78 19.40 -4.89 9.51
C ASN A 78 19.19 -4.60 8.01
N SER A 79 18.80 -5.60 7.21
CA SER A 79 18.70 -5.45 5.75
C SER A 79 17.57 -4.53 5.29
N MET A 80 16.53 -4.38 6.11
CA MET A 80 15.34 -3.58 5.83
C MET A 80 15.20 -2.35 6.72
N ASP A 81 16.23 -2.01 7.50
CA ASP A 81 16.25 -0.79 8.30
C ASP A 81 16.08 0.48 7.44
N PRO A 82 15.39 1.49 7.98
CA PRO A 82 14.65 1.55 9.25
C PRO A 82 13.19 1.09 9.11
N VAL A 83 12.80 0.50 7.97
CA VAL A 83 11.39 0.20 7.65
C VAL A 83 10.90 -1.06 8.36
N LEU A 84 11.75 -2.08 8.45
CA LEU A 84 11.45 -3.34 9.15
C LEU A 84 12.65 -3.76 9.98
N ASP A 85 12.40 -4.08 11.24
CA ASP A 85 13.37 -4.62 12.17
C ASP A 85 12.72 -5.72 13.02
N GLU A 86 13.46 -6.39 13.91
CA GLU A 86 12.99 -7.52 14.73
C GLU A 86 11.74 -7.20 15.56
N THR A 87 11.56 -5.93 15.97
CA THR A 87 10.41 -5.46 16.75
C THR A 87 9.19 -5.10 15.92
N ALA A 88 9.33 -5.01 14.60
CA ALA A 88 8.23 -4.69 13.71
C ALA A 88 7.29 -5.90 13.52
N ASN A 89 6.02 -5.62 13.41
CA ASN A 89 5.00 -6.58 12.99
C ASN A 89 4.48 -6.22 11.61
N ALA A 90 4.20 -7.20 10.79
CA ALA A 90 3.62 -6.96 9.48
C ALA A 90 2.40 -7.83 9.20
N ILE A 91 1.51 -7.32 8.37
CA ILE A 91 0.46 -8.09 7.73
C ILE A 91 0.86 -8.31 6.27
N GLN A 92 0.78 -9.56 5.84
CA GLN A 92 1.10 -9.99 4.49
C GLN A 92 -0.10 -10.70 3.88
N ILE A 93 -0.22 -10.62 2.54
CA ILE A 93 -1.24 -11.35 1.76
C ILE A 93 -0.61 -12.09 0.60
N ILE A 94 -1.33 -13.06 0.03
CA ILE A 94 -0.89 -13.79 -1.16
C ILE A 94 -1.27 -12.98 -2.40
N PRO A 95 -0.31 -12.57 -3.26
CA PRO A 95 -0.63 -11.93 -4.54
C PRO A 95 -1.26 -12.95 -5.49
N LYS A 96 -2.25 -12.53 -6.29
CA LYS A 96 -3.00 -13.42 -7.19
C LYS A 96 -2.32 -13.57 -8.54
N SER A 97 -1.68 -12.52 -9.03
CA SER A 97 -1.00 -12.50 -10.32
C SER A 97 0.25 -11.59 -10.29
N ALA A 98 1.11 -11.77 -11.30
CA ALA A 98 2.26 -10.89 -11.48
C ALA A 98 1.86 -9.44 -11.81
N ASP A 99 0.68 -9.23 -12.37
CA ASP A 99 0.15 -7.92 -12.72
C ASP A 99 -0.28 -7.10 -11.48
N ASP A 100 -0.50 -7.78 -10.34
CA ASP A 100 -0.80 -7.11 -9.08
C ASP A 100 0.44 -6.50 -8.42
N ILE A 101 1.64 -6.93 -8.84
CA ILE A 101 2.92 -6.56 -8.21
C ILE A 101 3.43 -5.24 -8.79
N HIS A 102 3.86 -4.34 -7.92
CA HIS A 102 4.38 -3.03 -8.28
C HIS A 102 5.84 -2.84 -7.82
N VAL A 103 6.57 -1.99 -8.53
CA VAL A 103 7.85 -1.48 -8.01
C VAL A 103 7.57 -0.70 -6.73
N GLY A 104 8.37 -0.93 -5.70
CA GLY A 104 8.12 -0.39 -4.36
C GLY A 104 7.49 -1.38 -3.37
N ASP A 105 6.79 -2.42 -3.85
CA ASP A 105 6.26 -3.46 -2.98
C ASP A 105 7.36 -4.17 -2.19
N ILE A 106 7.07 -4.49 -0.93
CA ILE A 106 7.94 -5.36 -0.12
C ILE A 106 7.35 -6.77 -0.18
N ILE A 107 8.17 -7.72 -0.60
CA ILE A 107 7.73 -9.11 -0.79
C ILE A 107 8.54 -10.08 0.06
N SER A 108 7.90 -11.12 0.56
CA SER A 108 8.57 -12.32 1.04
C SER A 108 8.67 -13.36 -0.08
N TYR A 109 9.84 -13.90 -0.29
CA TYR A 109 10.14 -14.79 -1.41
C TYR A 109 11.16 -15.86 -1.07
N LYS A 110 11.25 -16.89 -1.94
CA LYS A 110 12.32 -17.90 -1.92
C LYS A 110 13.37 -17.56 -2.96
N SER A 111 14.61 -17.43 -2.51
CA SER A 111 15.77 -17.25 -3.38
C SER A 111 16.35 -18.59 -3.80
N ASP A 112 16.94 -18.65 -4.99
CA ASP A 112 17.75 -19.78 -5.43
C ASP A 112 19.18 -19.74 -4.85
N TYR A 113 19.54 -18.65 -4.16
CA TYR A 113 20.89 -18.38 -3.64
C TYR A 113 20.98 -18.44 -2.12
N ALA A 114 19.87 -18.62 -1.43
CA ALA A 114 19.84 -18.68 0.04
C ALA A 114 18.67 -19.54 0.53
N ASP A 115 18.90 -20.25 1.62
CA ASP A 115 17.86 -20.97 2.34
C ASP A 115 16.96 -20.02 3.10
N GLY A 116 15.72 -20.43 3.32
CA GLY A 116 14.75 -19.67 4.09
C GLY A 116 13.86 -18.76 3.23
N THR A 117 13.16 -17.86 3.89
CA THR A 117 12.32 -16.83 3.26
C THR A 117 12.99 -15.49 3.48
N ILE A 118 13.18 -14.75 2.41
CA ILE A 118 13.78 -13.41 2.42
C ILE A 118 12.64 -12.40 2.26
N ILE A 119 12.79 -11.22 2.87
CA ILE A 119 11.87 -10.11 2.72
C ILE A 119 12.63 -8.87 2.29
N HIS A 120 12.39 -8.41 1.06
CA HIS A 120 13.03 -7.22 0.49
C HIS A 120 12.08 -6.45 -0.42
N ARG A 121 12.48 -5.23 -0.80
CA ARG A 121 11.71 -4.34 -1.67
C ARG A 121 11.99 -4.61 -3.13
N ILE A 122 10.95 -4.61 -3.95
CA ILE A 122 11.06 -4.62 -5.40
C ILE A 122 11.55 -3.25 -5.88
N ILE A 123 12.69 -3.25 -6.58
CA ILE A 123 13.30 -2.05 -7.16
C ILE A 123 13.21 -2.01 -8.68
N LYS A 124 12.82 -3.11 -9.31
CA LYS A 124 12.60 -3.19 -10.76
C LYS A 124 11.72 -4.37 -11.11
N ILE A 125 10.83 -4.18 -12.08
CA ILE A 125 10.06 -5.24 -12.74
C ILE A 125 10.42 -5.23 -14.22
N SER A 126 10.52 -6.43 -14.82
CA SER A 126 10.81 -6.61 -16.24
C SER A 126 10.39 -8.00 -16.71
N SER A 127 10.64 -8.30 -17.98
CA SER A 127 10.47 -9.63 -18.57
C SER A 127 11.65 -10.03 -19.44
N ASP A 128 11.85 -11.33 -19.62
CA ASP A 128 12.81 -11.93 -20.52
C ASP A 128 12.19 -13.16 -21.22
N GLU A 129 12.99 -14.00 -21.85
CA GLU A 129 12.53 -15.20 -22.56
C GLU A 129 11.78 -16.19 -21.65
N ASP A 130 12.10 -16.20 -20.34
CA ASP A 130 11.43 -17.02 -19.33
C ASP A 130 10.20 -16.32 -18.69
N GLY A 131 9.84 -15.11 -19.16
CA GLY A 131 8.67 -14.35 -18.72
C GLY A 131 8.99 -13.27 -17.68
N TRP A 132 8.00 -12.94 -16.87
CA TRP A 132 8.05 -11.88 -15.85
C TRP A 132 9.07 -12.18 -14.75
N TYR A 133 9.78 -11.15 -14.30
CA TYR A 133 10.63 -11.20 -13.11
C TYR A 133 10.72 -9.84 -12.41
N CYS A 134 11.13 -9.85 -11.16
CA CYS A 134 11.54 -8.63 -10.45
C CYS A 134 12.98 -8.75 -9.91
N ILE A 135 13.57 -7.59 -9.65
CA ILE A 135 14.82 -7.42 -8.89
C ILE A 135 14.44 -6.81 -7.55
N VAL A 136 15.00 -7.36 -6.49
CA VAL A 136 14.73 -6.95 -5.12
C VAL A 136 16.00 -6.48 -4.43
N LYS A 137 15.83 -5.64 -3.40
CA LYS A 137 16.93 -5.13 -2.59
C LYS A 137 16.42 -4.83 -1.18
N GLY A 138 17.18 -5.18 -0.17
CA GLY A 138 16.95 -4.67 1.18
C GLY A 138 17.11 -3.15 1.23
N ASP A 139 16.24 -2.46 1.93
CA ASP A 139 16.24 -0.99 1.98
C ASP A 139 17.58 -0.43 2.45
N ASN A 140 18.24 -1.14 3.37
CA ASN A 140 19.56 -0.79 3.91
C ASN A 140 20.74 -1.45 3.18
N ASN A 141 20.49 -2.35 2.23
CA ASN A 141 21.57 -3.01 1.49
C ASN A 141 22.17 -2.09 0.43
N GLN A 142 23.48 -2.23 0.17
CA GLN A 142 24.16 -1.45 -0.87
C GLN A 142 23.81 -1.95 -2.28
N SER A 143 23.63 -3.26 -2.44
CA SER A 143 23.43 -3.92 -3.74
C SER A 143 22.11 -4.69 -3.77
N PRO A 144 21.52 -4.86 -4.96
CA PRO A 144 20.40 -5.78 -5.15
C PRO A 144 20.78 -7.21 -4.77
N ASP A 145 19.76 -8.00 -4.46
CA ASP A 145 19.91 -9.43 -4.25
C ASP A 145 20.32 -10.13 -5.56
N PRO A 146 21.08 -11.23 -5.48
CA PRO A 146 21.49 -11.96 -6.66
C PRO A 146 20.30 -12.60 -7.37
N GLY A 147 20.35 -12.58 -8.71
CA GLY A 147 19.39 -13.25 -9.57
C GLY A 147 18.11 -12.46 -9.84
N LYS A 148 17.19 -13.14 -10.50
CA LYS A 148 15.88 -12.65 -10.89
C LYS A 148 14.84 -13.42 -10.10
N ILE A 149 13.93 -12.72 -9.44
CA ILE A 149 12.85 -13.36 -8.68
C ILE A 149 11.63 -13.49 -9.59
N ARG A 150 11.22 -14.72 -9.85
CA ARG A 150 10.03 -15.03 -10.64
C ARG A 150 8.79 -15.00 -9.77
N PHE A 151 7.62 -14.75 -10.36
CA PHE A 151 6.34 -14.68 -9.61
C PHE A 151 6.11 -15.93 -8.74
N LYS A 152 6.41 -17.13 -9.24
CA LYS A 152 6.28 -18.39 -8.48
C LYS A 152 7.13 -18.47 -7.19
N GLN A 153 8.18 -17.67 -7.09
CA GLN A 153 9.06 -17.59 -5.92
C GLN A 153 8.51 -16.62 -4.85
N ILE A 154 7.62 -15.70 -5.24
CA ILE A 154 6.96 -14.78 -4.32
C ILE A 154 5.99 -15.57 -3.45
N LYS A 155 6.09 -15.41 -2.16
CA LYS A 155 5.21 -16.05 -1.19
C LYS A 155 4.08 -15.11 -0.78
N ARG A 156 4.42 -13.86 -0.45
CA ARG A 156 3.48 -12.87 0.05
C ARG A 156 3.95 -11.47 -0.26
N VAL A 157 3.02 -10.53 -0.23
CA VAL A 157 3.27 -9.08 -0.28
C VAL A 157 2.94 -8.50 1.08
N LEU A 158 3.80 -7.63 1.59
CA LEU A 158 3.61 -6.90 2.82
C LEU A 158 2.66 -5.72 2.54
N VAL A 159 1.57 -5.64 3.29
CA VAL A 159 0.52 -4.64 3.06
C VAL A 159 0.27 -3.71 4.26
N ALA A 160 0.80 -4.06 5.43
CA ALA A 160 0.79 -3.19 6.60
C ALA A 160 1.99 -3.47 7.51
N ILE A 161 2.50 -2.42 8.13
CA ILE A 161 3.56 -2.47 9.16
C ILE A 161 2.99 -1.86 10.44
N ILE A 162 3.24 -2.52 11.55
CA ILE A 162 2.75 -2.12 12.89
C ILE A 162 3.96 -2.10 13.82
N TYR A 163 4.26 -0.93 14.37
CA TYR A 163 5.33 -0.70 15.33
C TYR A 163 4.80 -0.66 16.76
#